data_a8401a053baf0dc8963fdf5694fcd70f
#
_entry.id   a8401a053baf0dc8963fdf5694fcd70f
#
_cell.length_a   1.000
_cell.length_b   1.000
_cell.length_c   1.000
_cell.angle_alpha   90.00
_cell.angle_beta   90.00
_cell.angle_gamma   90.00
#
_symmetry.space_group_name_H-M   'P 1'
#
loop_
_entity.id
_entity.type
_entity.pdbx_description
1 polymer ?
#
loop_
_entity_poly.entity_id
_entity_poly.type
_entity_poly.pdbx_seq_one_letter_code
_entity_poly.pdbx_strand_id
1 'polypeptide(L)'
;MKFLPIVNHSLKYNQALDGLRGIAILLVLLFHIWPEHFSFGYVGVDIFFVLSGFLITQIIITKLDSKSFSFKEFYRNRIRRIFPTMILVITVALLVGYLILLPNELGNLGKHAKSSLWFFQNFRLISEVGYWDQAAQLKPLLHFWSLSVEEQFYLFWPLVLLIIYKIPLNSLWTLIIVLISLILIPYFIELEYFYHSLARFWELAFGGFIYLLSTKVQLEKLLNKFQLLIYLIFLVSIFLAFDNTQFNFFKTLAIVISSGLLLVLLIHNSEQRFFASKPLVFLGLISFPLYLWHYVIIGYVNILNLDIYEYSIYIIS
;
A
#
# COMPACT_ATOMS: atom_id res chain seq x y z
N MET A 1 -31.64 8.25 -6.36
CA MET A 1 -31.31 8.82 -5.06
C MET A 1 -29.92 9.46 -5.18
N LYS A 2 -29.80 10.76 -4.99
CA LYS A 2 -28.50 11.43 -4.97
C LYS A 2 -27.76 10.97 -3.73
N PHE A 3 -26.48 10.58 -3.85
CA PHE A 3 -25.60 10.69 -2.69
C PHE A 3 -25.85 12.09 -2.13
N LEU A 4 -26.10 12.20 -0.83
CA LEU A 4 -26.32 13.50 -0.17
C LEU A 4 -25.20 14.44 -0.62
N PRO A 5 -25.48 15.76 -0.77
CA PRO A 5 -24.49 16.69 -1.28
C PRO A 5 -23.21 16.50 -0.50
N ILE A 6 -22.22 15.93 -1.17
CA ILE A 6 -20.86 15.84 -0.67
C ILE A 6 -20.49 17.29 -0.43
N VAL A 7 -20.18 17.64 0.80
CA VAL A 7 -19.47 18.88 1.10
C VAL A 7 -18.35 18.96 0.06
N ASN A 8 -18.38 20.02 -0.76
CA ASN A 8 -17.48 20.19 -1.90
C ASN A 8 -16.01 20.17 -1.44
N HIS A 9 -15.51 18.98 -1.09
CA HIS A 9 -14.08 18.72 -1.01
C HIS A 9 -13.61 18.57 -2.46
N SER A 10 -13.49 19.72 -3.16
CA SER A 10 -12.57 19.78 -4.30
C SER A 10 -11.31 19.05 -3.88
N LEU A 11 -10.72 18.29 -4.82
CA LEU A 11 -9.43 17.60 -4.66
C LEU A 11 -8.32 18.62 -4.30
N LYS A 12 -8.44 19.32 -3.16
CA LYS A 12 -7.36 20.17 -2.67
C LYS A 12 -6.20 19.26 -2.30
N TYR A 13 -5.07 19.59 -2.85
CA TYR A 13 -3.80 18.97 -2.48
C TYR A 13 -3.63 19.03 -0.95
N ASN A 14 -3.32 17.88 -0.34
CA ASN A 14 -3.15 17.76 1.10
C ASN A 14 -1.76 17.23 1.43
N GLN A 15 -0.88 18.12 1.89
CA GLN A 15 0.50 17.82 2.26
C GLN A 15 0.59 16.76 3.37
N ALA A 16 -0.37 16.72 4.30
CA ALA A 16 -0.34 15.76 5.39
C ALA A 16 -0.55 14.32 4.91
N LEU A 17 -1.27 14.10 3.81
CA LEU A 17 -1.39 12.77 3.19
C LEU A 17 -0.07 12.33 2.54
N ASP A 18 0.66 13.25 1.89
CA ASP A 18 1.99 12.95 1.39
C ASP A 18 2.97 12.68 2.55
N GLY A 19 2.86 13.41 3.67
CA GLY A 19 3.62 13.11 4.87
C GLY A 19 3.36 11.72 5.45
N LEU A 20 2.11 11.26 5.45
CA LEU A 20 1.79 9.89 5.87
C LEU A 20 2.38 8.85 4.90
N ARG A 21 2.37 9.12 3.58
CA ARG A 21 3.09 8.30 2.60
C ARG A 21 4.61 8.28 2.86
N GLY A 22 5.15 9.43 3.31
CA GLY A 22 6.55 9.55 3.72
C GLY A 22 6.90 8.68 4.92
N ILE A 23 6.02 8.60 5.91
CA ILE A 23 6.18 7.67 7.05
C ILE A 23 6.10 6.23 6.57
N ALA A 24 5.11 5.88 5.75
CA ALA A 24 4.91 4.54 5.26
C ALA A 24 6.14 4.02 4.47
N ILE A 25 6.71 4.83 3.56
CA ILE A 25 7.91 4.43 2.83
C ILE A 25 9.13 4.33 3.75
N LEU A 26 9.28 5.22 4.72
CA LEU A 26 10.37 5.17 5.68
C LEU A 26 10.34 3.86 6.50
N LEU A 27 9.17 3.45 6.97
CA LEU A 27 8.99 2.17 7.67
C LEU A 27 9.41 0.98 6.80
N VAL A 28 8.97 0.95 5.54
CA VAL A 28 9.36 -0.11 4.59
C VAL A 28 10.87 -0.15 4.35
N LEU A 29 11.51 1.00 4.19
CA LEU A 29 12.96 1.08 4.00
C LEU A 29 13.71 0.58 5.22
N LEU A 30 13.34 1.05 6.41
CA LEU A 30 13.97 0.63 7.67
C LEU A 30 13.84 -0.87 7.89
N PHE A 31 12.67 -1.45 7.59
CA PHE A 31 12.44 -2.90 7.66
C PHE A 31 13.39 -3.70 6.76
N HIS A 32 13.62 -3.24 5.53
CA HIS A 32 14.45 -3.98 4.58
C HIS A 32 15.96 -3.73 4.77
N ILE A 33 16.34 -2.56 5.31
CA ILE A 33 17.75 -2.22 5.56
C ILE A 33 18.22 -2.79 6.91
N TRP A 34 17.38 -2.67 7.97
CA TRP A 34 17.71 -3.12 9.33
C TRP A 34 16.59 -3.95 9.94
N PRO A 35 16.33 -5.16 9.40
CA PRO A 35 15.20 -6.00 9.82
C PRO A 35 15.23 -6.38 11.30
N GLU A 36 16.42 -6.53 11.90
CA GLU A 36 16.57 -6.87 13.31
C GLU A 36 16.10 -5.75 14.25
N HIS A 37 16.28 -4.48 13.84
CA HIS A 37 15.92 -3.31 14.65
C HIS A 37 14.52 -2.77 14.32
N PHE A 38 14.08 -2.93 13.08
CA PHE A 38 12.83 -2.38 12.58
C PHE A 38 11.91 -3.45 11.99
N SER A 39 11.82 -4.61 12.68
CA SER A 39 10.99 -5.74 12.25
C SER A 39 9.52 -5.35 12.01
N PHE A 40 9.02 -4.33 12.70
CA PHE A 40 7.67 -3.79 12.54
C PHE A 40 7.45 -2.97 11.26
N GLY A 41 8.50 -2.59 10.53
CA GLY A 41 8.38 -1.65 9.39
C GLY A 41 7.60 -2.19 8.19
N TYR A 42 7.34 -3.50 8.12
CA TYR A 42 6.48 -4.09 7.08
C TYR A 42 5.06 -3.50 7.06
N VAL A 43 4.56 -3.00 8.20
CA VAL A 43 3.25 -2.35 8.29
C VAL A 43 3.12 -1.08 7.44
N GLY A 44 4.24 -0.55 6.95
CA GLY A 44 4.24 0.54 5.96
C GLY A 44 3.46 0.17 4.69
N VAL A 45 3.44 -1.11 4.30
CA VAL A 45 2.64 -1.61 3.17
C VAL A 45 1.15 -1.55 3.49
N ASP A 46 0.74 -1.91 4.72
CA ASP A 46 -0.65 -1.86 5.17
C ASP A 46 -1.17 -0.40 5.17
N ILE A 47 -0.33 0.55 5.63
CA ILE A 47 -0.62 1.99 5.56
C ILE A 47 -0.81 2.42 4.10
N PHE A 48 0.04 1.97 3.16
CA PHE A 48 -0.12 2.26 1.73
C PHE A 48 -1.42 1.69 1.18
N PHE A 49 -1.81 0.48 1.54
CA PHE A 49 -3.06 -0.12 1.08
C PHE A 49 -4.28 0.68 1.53
N VAL A 50 -4.34 1.10 2.79
CA VAL A 50 -5.43 1.96 3.30
C VAL A 50 -5.47 3.30 2.57
N LEU A 51 -4.31 3.96 2.41
CA LEU A 51 -4.17 5.20 1.65
C LEU A 51 -4.62 5.06 0.20
N SER A 52 -4.20 4.00 -0.47
CA SER A 52 -4.52 3.72 -1.86
C SER A 52 -6.00 3.47 -2.06
N GLY A 53 -6.61 2.66 -1.20
CA GLY A 53 -8.05 2.42 -1.19
C GLY A 53 -8.85 3.70 -0.98
N PHE A 54 -8.41 4.54 -0.04
CA PHE A 54 -9.01 5.84 0.23
C PHE A 54 -8.96 6.77 -1.00
N LEU A 55 -7.77 7.01 -1.54
CA LEU A 55 -7.57 7.95 -2.65
C LEU A 55 -8.25 7.50 -3.94
N ILE A 56 -8.22 6.19 -4.23
CA ILE A 56 -8.85 5.67 -5.45
C ILE A 56 -10.39 5.76 -5.35
N THR A 57 -10.96 5.49 -4.17
CA THR A 57 -12.39 5.63 -3.93
C THR A 57 -12.80 7.10 -4.04
N GLN A 58 -12.02 8.03 -3.49
CA GLN A 58 -12.23 9.47 -3.63
C GLN A 58 -12.30 9.88 -5.11
N ILE A 59 -11.31 9.47 -5.92
CA ILE A 59 -11.25 9.80 -7.35
C ILE A 59 -12.48 9.27 -8.09
N ILE A 60 -12.88 8.02 -7.84
CA ILE A 60 -14.00 7.39 -8.53
C ILE A 60 -15.31 8.05 -8.13
N ILE A 61 -15.59 8.19 -6.84
CA ILE A 61 -16.85 8.74 -6.34
C ILE A 61 -17.01 10.20 -6.79
N THR A 62 -15.97 11.03 -6.67
CA THR A 62 -16.02 12.42 -7.13
C THR A 62 -16.36 12.52 -8.62
N LYS A 63 -15.80 11.63 -9.46
CA LYS A 63 -16.10 11.59 -10.88
C LYS A 63 -17.50 11.00 -11.19
N LEU A 64 -17.98 10.04 -10.41
CA LEU A 64 -19.35 9.53 -10.54
C LEU A 64 -20.39 10.61 -10.18
N ASP A 65 -20.17 11.36 -9.11
CA ASP A 65 -21.06 12.44 -8.69
C ASP A 65 -21.11 13.60 -9.70
N SER A 66 -19.97 13.93 -10.30
CA SER A 66 -19.89 14.92 -11.38
C SER A 66 -20.31 14.37 -12.76
N LYS A 67 -20.74 13.10 -12.83
CA LYS A 67 -21.10 12.40 -14.07
C LYS A 67 -19.99 12.40 -15.13
N SER A 68 -18.75 12.52 -14.74
CA SER A 68 -17.56 12.59 -15.60
C SER A 68 -16.69 11.32 -15.54
N PHE A 69 -17.14 10.25 -14.87
CA PHE A 69 -16.37 9.03 -14.75
C PHE A 69 -16.25 8.29 -16.07
N SER A 70 -15.03 7.94 -16.43
CA SER A 70 -14.71 7.12 -17.61
C SER A 70 -13.67 6.08 -17.24
N PHE A 71 -13.97 4.79 -17.49
CA PHE A 71 -13.03 3.69 -17.30
C PHE A 71 -11.74 3.89 -18.11
N LYS A 72 -11.89 4.30 -19.39
CA LYS A 72 -10.75 4.54 -20.28
C LYS A 72 -9.79 5.60 -19.71
N GLU A 73 -10.33 6.70 -19.21
CA GLU A 73 -9.53 7.77 -18.61
C GLU A 73 -8.90 7.32 -17.29
N PHE A 74 -9.64 6.59 -16.47
CA PHE A 74 -9.18 6.06 -15.21
C PHE A 74 -7.95 5.15 -15.40
N TYR A 75 -8.04 4.12 -16.24
CA TYR A 75 -6.93 3.19 -16.49
C TYR A 75 -5.78 3.86 -17.23
N ARG A 76 -6.04 4.73 -18.19
CA ARG A 76 -5.00 5.49 -18.88
C ARG A 76 -4.13 6.30 -17.89
N ASN A 77 -4.77 6.94 -16.91
CA ASN A 77 -4.04 7.74 -15.91
C ASN A 77 -3.21 6.85 -14.97
N ARG A 78 -3.68 5.64 -14.64
CA ARG A 78 -2.91 4.65 -13.87
C ARG A 78 -1.69 4.15 -14.65
N ILE A 79 -1.90 3.74 -15.88
CA ILE A 79 -0.82 3.29 -16.76
C ILE A 79 0.27 4.37 -16.89
N ARG A 80 -0.11 5.61 -17.18
CA ARG A 80 0.85 6.73 -17.29
C ARG A 80 1.63 7.00 -16.03
N ARG A 81 1.04 6.72 -14.87
CA ARG A 81 1.68 6.94 -13.56
C ARG A 81 2.64 5.82 -13.18
N ILE A 82 2.31 4.57 -13.48
CA ILE A 82 2.96 3.38 -12.92
C ILE A 82 3.97 2.79 -13.91
N PHE A 83 3.57 2.56 -15.16
CA PHE A 83 4.36 1.83 -16.13
C PHE A 83 5.74 2.45 -16.43
N PRO A 84 5.92 3.76 -16.60
CA PRO A 84 7.23 4.31 -16.95
C PRO A 84 8.31 3.95 -15.92
N THR A 85 8.03 4.17 -14.64
CA THR A 85 8.98 3.85 -13.56
C THR A 85 9.15 2.34 -13.39
N MET A 86 8.06 1.58 -13.47
CA MET A 86 8.06 0.13 -13.35
C MET A 86 8.92 -0.53 -14.44
N ILE A 87 8.72 -0.14 -15.72
CA ILE A 87 9.49 -0.67 -16.84
C ILE A 87 10.97 -0.34 -16.67
N LEU A 88 11.30 0.90 -16.30
CA LEU A 88 12.68 1.32 -16.06
C LEU A 88 13.36 0.45 -14.99
N VAL A 89 12.70 0.27 -13.83
CA VAL A 89 13.24 -0.51 -12.72
C VAL A 89 13.43 -1.98 -13.11
N ILE A 90 12.43 -2.60 -13.77
CA ILE A 90 12.54 -3.98 -14.23
C ILE A 90 13.65 -4.14 -15.27
N THR A 91 13.76 -3.20 -16.22
CA THR A 91 14.81 -3.23 -17.24
C THR A 91 16.20 -3.15 -16.61
N VAL A 92 16.41 -2.22 -15.67
CA VAL A 92 17.68 -2.11 -14.96
C VAL A 92 17.96 -3.37 -14.13
N ALA A 93 16.96 -3.90 -13.44
CA ALA A 93 17.12 -5.15 -12.70
C ALA A 93 17.57 -6.30 -13.63
N LEU A 94 16.95 -6.46 -14.80
CA LEU A 94 17.35 -7.49 -15.78
C LEU A 94 18.76 -7.24 -16.34
N LEU A 95 19.15 -6.01 -16.63
CA LEU A 95 20.48 -5.67 -17.13
C LEU A 95 21.56 -5.97 -16.09
N VAL A 96 21.35 -5.57 -14.83
CA VAL A 96 22.26 -5.86 -13.72
C VAL A 96 22.31 -7.39 -13.50
N GLY A 97 21.16 -8.05 -13.50
CA GLY A 97 21.08 -9.52 -13.37
C GLY A 97 21.84 -10.27 -14.48
N TYR A 98 21.76 -9.78 -15.73
CA TYR A 98 22.53 -10.36 -16.84
C TYR A 98 24.04 -10.31 -16.62
N LEU A 99 24.55 -9.32 -15.91
CA LEU A 99 25.97 -9.15 -15.63
C LEU A 99 26.46 -9.96 -14.41
N ILE A 100 25.55 -10.28 -13.46
CA ILE A 100 25.94 -10.79 -12.14
C ILE A 100 25.44 -12.21 -11.89
N LEU A 101 24.23 -12.56 -12.38
CA LEU A 101 23.56 -13.79 -12.02
C LEU A 101 24.00 -14.98 -12.88
N LEU A 102 23.96 -16.17 -12.28
CA LEU A 102 24.08 -17.41 -13.02
C LEU A 102 22.88 -17.63 -13.96
N PRO A 103 23.04 -18.43 -15.04
CA PRO A 103 21.97 -18.63 -16.03
C PRO A 103 20.62 -19.05 -15.46
N ASN A 104 20.61 -19.93 -14.46
CA ASN A 104 19.38 -20.39 -13.79
C ASN A 104 18.72 -19.26 -12.96
N GLU A 105 19.53 -18.48 -12.25
CA GLU A 105 19.06 -17.33 -11.45
C GLU A 105 18.52 -16.22 -12.35
N LEU A 106 19.21 -15.93 -13.45
CA LEU A 106 18.73 -14.99 -14.46
C LEU A 106 17.40 -15.45 -15.07
N GLY A 107 17.25 -16.76 -15.33
CA GLY A 107 16.00 -17.35 -15.79
C GLY A 107 14.85 -17.14 -14.78
N ASN A 108 15.13 -17.27 -13.49
CA ASN A 108 14.16 -17.01 -12.42
C ASN A 108 13.83 -15.50 -12.33
N LEU A 109 14.83 -14.62 -12.38
CA LEU A 109 14.61 -13.18 -12.44
C LEU A 109 13.73 -12.79 -13.63
N GLY A 110 13.92 -13.41 -14.80
CA GLY A 110 13.08 -13.23 -15.99
C GLY A 110 11.62 -13.62 -15.75
N LYS A 111 11.37 -14.72 -15.00
CA LYS A 111 10.02 -15.12 -14.61
C LYS A 111 9.39 -14.11 -13.65
N HIS A 112 10.14 -13.61 -12.66
CA HIS A 112 9.69 -12.54 -11.75
C HIS A 112 9.40 -11.23 -12.50
N ALA A 113 10.25 -10.84 -13.46
CA ALA A 113 10.04 -9.67 -14.30
C ALA A 113 8.74 -9.78 -15.11
N LYS A 114 8.51 -10.93 -15.75
CA LYS A 114 7.25 -11.21 -16.46
C LYS A 114 6.04 -11.12 -15.54
N SER A 115 6.09 -11.75 -14.39
CA SER A 115 4.99 -11.73 -13.41
C SER A 115 4.73 -10.33 -12.88
N SER A 116 5.78 -9.53 -12.64
CA SER A 116 5.67 -8.13 -12.20
C SER A 116 5.01 -7.25 -13.28
N LEU A 117 5.39 -7.40 -14.55
CA LEU A 117 4.81 -6.64 -15.67
C LEU A 117 3.31 -6.89 -15.84
N TRP A 118 2.84 -8.09 -15.53
CA TRP A 118 1.43 -8.47 -15.61
C TRP A 118 0.67 -8.34 -14.28
N PHE A 119 1.32 -7.82 -13.23
CA PHE A 119 0.76 -7.70 -11.88
C PHE A 119 0.31 -9.06 -11.28
N PHE A 120 1.10 -10.12 -11.52
CA PHE A 120 0.91 -11.47 -10.96
C PHE A 120 2.07 -11.92 -10.07
N GLN A 121 2.93 -10.98 -9.64
CA GLN A 121 4.10 -11.31 -8.83
C GLN A 121 3.74 -11.95 -7.49
N ASN A 122 2.65 -11.55 -6.88
CA ASN A 122 2.13 -12.12 -5.65
C ASN A 122 1.76 -13.62 -5.81
N PHE A 123 1.09 -14.00 -6.90
CA PHE A 123 0.76 -15.40 -7.19
C PHE A 123 2.01 -16.21 -7.57
N ARG A 124 2.97 -15.57 -8.24
CA ARG A 124 4.26 -16.20 -8.51
C ARG A 124 4.95 -16.60 -7.23
N LEU A 125 5.04 -15.70 -6.25
CA LEU A 125 5.66 -15.97 -4.95
C LEU A 125 4.94 -17.09 -4.18
N ILE A 126 3.61 -17.13 -4.22
CA ILE A 126 2.81 -18.22 -3.62
C ILE A 126 3.18 -19.56 -4.26
N SER A 127 3.37 -19.61 -5.59
CA SER A 127 3.70 -20.84 -6.30
C SER A 127 5.12 -21.34 -6.07
N GLU A 128 5.99 -20.51 -5.49
CA GLU A 128 7.39 -20.83 -5.23
C GLU A 128 7.65 -21.34 -3.81
N VAL A 129 6.65 -21.24 -2.91
CA VAL A 129 6.80 -21.73 -1.53
C VAL A 129 7.07 -23.24 -1.53
N GLY A 130 8.25 -23.65 -1.05
CA GLY A 130 8.63 -25.06 -0.99
C GLY A 130 10.12 -25.28 -0.69
N TYR A 131 10.55 -26.54 -0.63
CA TYR A 131 11.92 -26.93 -0.28
C TYR A 131 13.01 -26.31 -1.20
N TRP A 132 12.67 -26.01 -2.45
CA TRP A 132 13.60 -25.44 -3.43
C TRP A 132 13.45 -23.93 -3.61
N ASP A 133 12.69 -23.26 -2.71
CA ASP A 133 12.51 -21.82 -2.81
C ASP A 133 13.82 -21.10 -2.47
N GLN A 134 14.17 -20.14 -3.33
CA GLN A 134 15.27 -19.23 -3.06
C GLN A 134 14.87 -18.28 -1.93
N ALA A 135 15.78 -17.99 -1.02
CA ALA A 135 15.52 -17.06 0.07
C ALA A 135 14.95 -15.73 -0.47
N ALA A 136 13.94 -15.23 0.20
CA ALA A 136 13.24 -14.00 -0.21
C ALA A 136 14.22 -12.83 -0.45
N GLN A 137 15.27 -12.76 0.36
CA GLN A 137 16.31 -11.72 0.30
C GLN A 137 17.13 -11.72 -1.00
N LEU A 138 17.13 -12.85 -1.74
CA LEU A 138 17.84 -13.01 -3.01
C LEU A 138 16.92 -12.81 -4.24
N LYS A 139 15.69 -12.30 -4.06
CA LYS A 139 14.72 -12.06 -5.15
C LYS A 139 14.57 -10.56 -5.41
N PRO A 140 15.34 -9.93 -6.30
CA PRO A 140 15.36 -8.46 -6.47
C PRO A 140 14.00 -7.81 -6.77
N LEU A 141 13.06 -8.56 -7.37
CA LEU A 141 11.71 -8.09 -7.71
C LEU A 141 10.62 -8.59 -6.74
N LEU A 142 11.00 -9.09 -5.54
CA LEU A 142 10.06 -9.62 -4.57
C LEU A 142 8.96 -8.60 -4.23
N HIS A 143 9.33 -7.39 -3.88
CA HIS A 143 8.43 -6.32 -3.41
C HIS A 143 7.33 -5.92 -4.39
N PHE A 144 7.42 -6.29 -5.67
CA PHE A 144 6.34 -6.08 -6.65
C PHE A 144 5.06 -6.84 -6.32
N TRP A 145 5.08 -7.75 -5.32
CA TRP A 145 3.89 -8.46 -4.87
C TRP A 145 2.79 -7.49 -4.39
N SER A 146 3.14 -6.47 -3.62
CA SER A 146 2.17 -5.52 -3.08
C SER A 146 1.61 -4.60 -4.16
N LEU A 147 2.44 -4.17 -5.11
CA LEU A 147 1.98 -3.44 -6.30
C LEU A 147 1.03 -4.30 -7.14
N SER A 148 1.30 -5.62 -7.26
CA SER A 148 0.41 -6.53 -7.95
C SER A 148 -0.96 -6.63 -7.28
N VAL A 149 -1.01 -6.74 -5.96
CA VAL A 149 -2.24 -6.72 -5.18
C VAL A 149 -2.99 -5.41 -5.39
N GLU A 150 -2.30 -4.28 -5.32
CA GLU A 150 -2.88 -2.95 -5.48
C GLU A 150 -3.51 -2.76 -6.88
N GLU A 151 -2.81 -3.15 -7.95
CA GLU A 151 -3.31 -3.01 -9.33
C GLU A 151 -4.45 -3.98 -9.63
N GLN A 152 -4.43 -5.19 -9.07
CA GLN A 152 -5.56 -6.11 -9.14
C GLN A 152 -6.80 -5.52 -8.44
N PHE A 153 -6.64 -4.89 -7.28
CA PHE A 153 -7.73 -4.18 -6.62
C PHE A 153 -8.25 -3.03 -7.51
N TYR A 154 -7.38 -2.24 -8.12
CA TYR A 154 -7.76 -1.14 -9.02
C TYR A 154 -8.49 -1.62 -10.28
N LEU A 155 -8.26 -2.85 -10.72
CA LEU A 155 -8.98 -3.43 -11.85
C LEU A 155 -10.47 -3.66 -11.50
N PHE A 156 -10.77 -4.14 -10.30
CA PHE A 156 -12.12 -4.53 -9.91
C PHE A 156 -12.88 -3.43 -9.15
N TRP A 157 -12.18 -2.60 -8.37
CA TRP A 157 -12.80 -1.64 -7.47
C TRP A 157 -13.71 -0.60 -8.12
N PRO A 158 -13.39 -0.03 -9.29
CA PRO A 158 -14.30 0.90 -9.99
C PRO A 158 -15.64 0.24 -10.36
N LEU A 159 -15.61 -1.04 -10.73
CA LEU A 159 -16.82 -1.80 -11.04
C LEU A 159 -17.68 -2.02 -9.78
N VAL A 160 -17.05 -2.42 -8.68
CA VAL A 160 -17.71 -2.60 -7.39
C VAL A 160 -18.39 -1.29 -6.94
N LEU A 161 -17.64 -0.17 -6.98
CA LEU A 161 -18.20 1.14 -6.62
C LEU A 161 -19.33 1.58 -7.54
N LEU A 162 -19.25 1.30 -8.84
CA LEU A 162 -20.31 1.63 -9.78
C LEU A 162 -21.58 0.81 -9.53
N ILE A 163 -21.45 -0.46 -9.16
CA ILE A 163 -22.57 -1.30 -8.75
C ILE A 163 -23.20 -0.74 -7.47
N ILE A 164 -22.39 -0.47 -6.43
CA ILE A 164 -22.85 0.12 -5.17
C ILE A 164 -23.54 1.47 -5.41
N TYR A 165 -23.02 2.28 -6.33
CA TYR A 165 -23.60 3.59 -6.68
C TYR A 165 -24.99 3.49 -7.30
N LYS A 166 -25.26 2.40 -8.04
CA LYS A 166 -26.55 2.15 -8.71
C LYS A 166 -27.60 1.49 -7.81
N ILE A 167 -27.18 0.79 -6.75
CA ILE A 167 -28.10 0.10 -5.87
C ILE A 167 -28.83 1.14 -4.98
N PRO A 168 -30.17 1.09 -4.85
CA PRO A 168 -30.93 2.05 -4.05
C PRO A 168 -30.76 1.90 -2.54
N LEU A 169 -29.97 0.91 -2.08
CA LEU A 169 -29.59 0.74 -0.69
C LEU A 169 -28.65 1.86 -0.22
N ASN A 170 -28.62 2.08 1.08
CA ASN A 170 -27.64 3.02 1.64
C ASN A 170 -26.21 2.53 1.31
N SER A 171 -25.50 3.29 0.49
CA SER A 171 -24.15 2.96 0.00
C SER A 171 -23.17 2.58 1.12
N LEU A 172 -23.37 3.11 2.33
CA LEU A 172 -22.54 2.78 3.49
C LEU A 172 -22.76 1.33 3.94
N TRP A 173 -24.02 0.90 4.06
CA TRP A 173 -24.35 -0.48 4.42
C TRP A 173 -23.87 -1.49 3.39
N THR A 174 -24.02 -1.17 2.11
CA THR A 174 -23.51 -2.03 1.03
C THR A 174 -22.00 -2.18 1.13
N LEU A 175 -21.27 -1.09 1.41
CA LEU A 175 -19.83 -1.14 1.56
C LEU A 175 -19.39 -1.89 2.83
N ILE A 176 -20.13 -1.78 3.92
CA ILE A 176 -19.91 -2.57 5.13
C ILE A 176 -20.04 -4.07 4.81
N ILE A 177 -21.07 -4.46 4.06
CA ILE A 177 -21.25 -5.86 3.64
C ILE A 177 -20.06 -6.33 2.80
N VAL A 178 -19.62 -5.54 1.82
CA VAL A 178 -18.45 -5.87 1.00
C VAL A 178 -17.19 -5.98 1.86
N LEU A 179 -16.99 -5.07 2.80
CA LEU A 179 -15.84 -5.09 3.70
C LEU A 179 -15.83 -6.33 4.59
N ILE A 180 -16.99 -6.65 5.21
CA ILE A 180 -17.14 -7.85 6.04
C ILE A 180 -16.88 -9.11 5.19
N SER A 181 -17.43 -9.18 3.98
CA SER A 181 -17.19 -10.31 3.08
C SER A 181 -15.70 -10.47 2.76
N LEU A 182 -14.99 -9.38 2.47
CA LEU A 182 -13.56 -9.41 2.19
C LEU A 182 -12.71 -9.80 3.42
N ILE A 183 -13.14 -9.46 4.63
CA ILE A 183 -12.47 -9.88 5.87
C ILE A 183 -12.71 -11.38 6.16
N LEU A 184 -13.92 -11.86 5.87
CA LEU A 184 -14.29 -13.25 6.18
C LEU A 184 -13.77 -14.25 5.15
N ILE A 185 -13.62 -13.86 3.87
CA ILE A 185 -13.12 -14.76 2.82
C ILE A 185 -11.79 -15.43 3.20
N PRO A 186 -10.74 -14.72 3.64
CA PRO A 186 -9.48 -15.36 4.02
C PRO A 186 -9.64 -16.37 5.15
N TYR A 187 -10.52 -16.09 6.12
CA TYR A 187 -10.78 -16.96 7.25
C TYR A 187 -11.44 -18.28 6.83
N PHE A 188 -12.47 -18.21 5.95
CA PHE A 188 -13.20 -19.40 5.51
C PHE A 188 -12.45 -20.26 4.49
N ILE A 189 -11.52 -19.67 3.74
CA ILE A 189 -10.76 -20.38 2.71
C ILE A 189 -9.37 -20.81 3.24
N GLU A 190 -9.10 -20.61 4.54
CA GLU A 190 -7.81 -20.92 5.17
C GLU A 190 -6.64 -20.34 4.38
N LEU A 191 -6.80 -19.09 3.87
CA LEU A 191 -5.80 -18.39 3.11
C LEU A 191 -4.71 -17.87 4.05
N GLU A 192 -3.79 -18.75 4.43
CA GLU A 192 -2.61 -18.39 5.24
C GLU A 192 -1.55 -17.60 4.47
N TYR A 193 -1.81 -17.29 3.19
CA TYR A 193 -0.80 -16.71 2.32
C TYR A 193 -0.74 -15.19 2.42
N PHE A 194 0.33 -14.70 3.02
CA PHE A 194 0.67 -13.28 3.12
C PHE A 194 0.56 -12.51 1.77
N TYR A 195 0.92 -13.17 0.67
CA TYR A 195 0.92 -12.60 -0.68
C TYR A 195 -0.43 -12.69 -1.39
N HIS A 196 -1.45 -13.37 -0.83
CA HIS A 196 -2.70 -13.60 -1.56
C HIS A 196 -3.58 -12.36 -1.59
N SER A 197 -4.02 -11.95 -2.79
CA SER A 197 -4.78 -10.71 -3.00
C SER A 197 -6.06 -10.65 -2.17
N LEU A 198 -6.82 -11.76 -2.08
CA LEU A 198 -8.05 -11.81 -1.28
C LEU A 198 -7.78 -11.64 0.22
N ALA A 199 -6.61 -12.05 0.70
CA ALA A 199 -6.22 -11.86 2.10
C ALA A 199 -5.87 -10.40 2.42
N ARG A 200 -5.66 -9.56 1.40
CA ARG A 200 -5.20 -8.17 1.53
C ARG A 200 -6.20 -7.13 1.02
N PHE A 201 -7.15 -7.50 0.16
CA PHE A 201 -8.10 -6.56 -0.44
C PHE A 201 -8.98 -5.81 0.57
N TRP A 202 -9.21 -6.39 1.75
CA TRP A 202 -10.00 -5.73 2.79
C TRP A 202 -9.34 -4.44 3.32
N GLU A 203 -8.01 -4.35 3.31
CA GLU A 203 -7.26 -3.15 3.74
C GLU A 203 -7.51 -1.97 2.80
N LEU A 204 -7.46 -2.23 1.48
CA LEU A 204 -7.79 -1.23 0.47
C LEU A 204 -9.29 -0.88 0.52
N ALA A 205 -10.16 -1.88 0.66
CA ALA A 205 -11.61 -1.66 0.78
C ALA A 205 -11.96 -0.86 2.05
N PHE A 206 -11.25 -1.10 3.16
CA PHE A 206 -11.37 -0.31 4.38
C PHE A 206 -10.99 1.16 4.14
N GLY A 207 -9.91 1.43 3.41
CA GLY A 207 -9.57 2.79 2.98
C GLY A 207 -10.72 3.46 2.23
N GLY A 208 -11.36 2.74 1.30
CA GLY A 208 -12.54 3.20 0.57
C GLY A 208 -13.76 3.45 1.50
N PHE A 209 -13.98 2.57 2.47
CA PHE A 209 -15.01 2.74 3.49
C PHE A 209 -14.78 4.00 4.33
N ILE A 210 -13.56 4.24 4.77
CA ILE A 210 -13.15 5.42 5.53
C ILE A 210 -13.42 6.70 4.72
N TYR A 211 -13.15 6.72 3.41
CA TYR A 211 -13.49 7.85 2.58
C TYR A 211 -15.00 8.14 2.61
N LEU A 212 -15.85 7.14 2.38
CA LEU A 212 -17.31 7.34 2.39
C LEU A 212 -17.84 7.71 3.78
N LEU A 213 -17.25 7.18 4.84
CA LEU A 213 -17.61 7.55 6.21
C LEU A 213 -17.29 9.03 6.50
N SER A 214 -16.09 9.47 6.10
CA SER A 214 -15.63 10.86 6.31
C SER A 214 -16.50 11.90 5.58
N THR A 215 -17.12 11.51 4.46
CA THR A 215 -18.01 12.40 3.69
C THR A 215 -19.43 12.49 4.27
N LYS A 216 -19.87 11.50 5.08
CA LYS A 216 -21.23 11.41 5.59
C LYS A 216 -21.39 11.85 7.04
N VAL A 217 -20.35 11.75 7.83
CA VAL A 217 -20.39 12.02 9.27
C VAL A 217 -19.48 13.20 9.59
N GLN A 218 -20.03 14.19 10.29
CA GLN A 218 -19.26 15.34 10.78
C GLN A 218 -18.38 14.90 11.97
N LEU A 219 -17.31 14.18 11.68
CA LEU A 219 -16.39 13.64 12.69
C LEU A 219 -15.35 14.67 13.15
N GLU A 220 -15.23 15.79 12.47
CA GLU A 220 -14.16 16.77 12.66
C GLU A 220 -13.97 17.20 14.12
N LYS A 221 -15.05 17.63 14.77
CA LYS A 221 -14.98 18.09 16.16
C LYS A 221 -14.57 16.97 17.13
N LEU A 222 -15.09 15.78 16.90
CA LEU A 222 -14.78 14.60 17.72
C LEU A 222 -13.32 14.19 17.56
N LEU A 223 -12.85 14.07 16.31
CA LEU A 223 -11.48 13.64 16.00
C LEU A 223 -10.45 14.67 16.50
N ASN A 224 -10.72 15.96 16.35
CA ASN A 224 -9.85 17.01 16.88
C ASN A 224 -9.75 16.97 18.41
N LYS A 225 -10.85 16.63 19.10
CA LYS A 225 -10.83 16.45 20.56
C LYS A 225 -9.93 15.26 20.98
N PHE A 226 -9.91 14.19 20.21
CA PHE A 226 -9.16 12.97 20.50
C PHE A 226 -7.86 12.82 19.65
N GLN A 227 -7.38 13.91 19.06
CA GLN A 227 -6.22 13.90 18.16
C GLN A 227 -5.00 13.22 18.77
N LEU A 228 -4.63 13.56 20.02
CA LEU A 228 -3.48 12.96 20.69
C LEU A 228 -3.67 11.45 20.89
N LEU A 229 -4.87 11.02 21.24
CA LEU A 229 -5.19 9.60 21.38
C LEU A 229 -5.07 8.87 20.05
N ILE A 230 -5.52 9.46 18.94
CA ILE A 230 -5.39 8.87 17.60
C ILE A 230 -3.91 8.69 17.23
N TYR A 231 -3.06 9.67 17.49
CA TYR A 231 -1.62 9.55 17.27
C TYR A 231 -0.99 8.47 18.13
N LEU A 232 -1.39 8.39 19.41
CA LEU A 232 -0.91 7.36 20.31
C LEU A 232 -1.33 5.96 19.85
N ILE A 233 -2.60 5.77 19.47
CA ILE A 233 -3.08 4.49 18.94
C ILE A 233 -2.33 4.10 17.67
N PHE A 234 -2.09 5.05 16.75
CA PHE A 234 -1.31 4.79 15.54
C PHE A 234 0.13 4.39 15.87
N LEU A 235 0.79 5.11 16.76
CA LEU A 235 2.14 4.78 17.19
C LEU A 235 2.22 3.40 17.87
N VAL A 236 1.31 3.13 18.80
CA VAL A 236 1.22 1.83 19.49
C VAL A 236 0.97 0.71 18.50
N SER A 237 0.09 0.89 17.51
CA SER A 237 -0.19 -0.14 16.51
C SER A 237 1.03 -0.48 15.66
N ILE A 238 1.91 0.49 15.36
CA ILE A 238 3.20 0.24 14.72
C ILE A 238 4.10 -0.62 15.63
N PHE A 239 4.23 -0.26 16.91
CA PHE A 239 5.09 -0.99 17.84
C PHE A 239 4.54 -2.38 18.21
N LEU A 240 3.23 -2.60 18.19
CA LEU A 240 2.64 -3.94 18.37
C LEU A 240 3.10 -4.94 17.29
N ALA A 241 3.57 -4.45 16.14
CA ALA A 241 4.11 -5.27 15.08
C ALA A 241 5.58 -5.70 15.30
N PHE A 242 6.22 -5.28 16.42
CA PHE A 242 7.65 -5.52 16.70
C PHE A 242 8.04 -6.99 16.92
N ASP A 243 7.09 -7.88 17.02
CA ASP A 243 7.37 -9.30 17.20
C ASP A 243 7.69 -9.98 15.86
N ASN A 244 8.81 -10.71 15.79
CA ASN A 244 9.31 -11.42 14.61
C ASN A 244 8.45 -12.60 14.15
N THR A 245 7.27 -12.77 14.70
CA THR A 245 6.35 -13.82 14.32
C THR A 245 5.57 -13.44 13.07
N GLN A 246 5.26 -14.45 12.28
CA GLN A 246 4.46 -14.44 11.05
C GLN A 246 3.33 -13.41 10.99
N PHE A 247 2.84 -13.10 9.79
CA PHE A 247 1.65 -12.31 9.54
C PHE A 247 0.55 -12.61 10.59
N ASN A 248 0.19 -11.60 11.36
CA ASN A 248 -0.84 -11.71 12.40
C ASN A 248 -2.00 -10.78 12.05
N PHE A 249 -3.17 -11.36 11.80
CA PHE A 249 -4.38 -10.63 11.44
C PHE A 249 -4.71 -9.49 12.42
N PHE A 250 -4.59 -9.72 13.74
CA PHE A 250 -4.92 -8.70 14.74
C PHE A 250 -3.95 -7.50 14.71
N LYS A 251 -2.67 -7.73 14.43
CA LYS A 251 -1.68 -6.66 14.26
C LYS A 251 -1.99 -5.84 12.99
N THR A 252 -2.29 -6.52 11.88
CA THR A 252 -2.73 -5.87 10.65
C THR A 252 -4.04 -5.10 10.86
N LEU A 253 -5.00 -5.66 11.58
CA LEU A 253 -6.25 -4.98 11.90
C LEU A 253 -6.02 -3.69 12.71
N ALA A 254 -5.14 -3.73 13.71
CA ALA A 254 -4.80 -2.58 14.54
C ALA A 254 -4.20 -1.43 13.69
N ILE A 255 -3.21 -1.74 12.83
CA ILE A 255 -2.59 -0.72 11.98
C ILE A 255 -3.54 -0.19 10.92
N VAL A 256 -4.38 -1.02 10.34
CA VAL A 256 -5.37 -0.62 9.34
C VAL A 256 -6.41 0.33 9.94
N ILE A 257 -6.98 -0.02 11.11
CA ILE A 257 -7.95 0.83 11.80
C ILE A 257 -7.31 2.16 12.22
N SER A 258 -6.15 2.13 12.85
CA SER A 258 -5.46 3.35 13.29
C SER A 258 -5.05 4.25 12.13
N SER A 259 -4.60 3.68 11.01
CA SER A 259 -4.31 4.41 9.78
C SER A 259 -5.56 5.08 9.20
N GLY A 260 -6.71 4.39 9.21
CA GLY A 260 -7.97 4.96 8.77
C GLY A 260 -8.43 6.14 9.65
N LEU A 261 -8.35 6.01 10.98
CA LEU A 261 -8.65 7.11 11.91
C LEU A 261 -7.72 8.31 11.67
N LEU A 262 -6.43 8.04 11.51
CA LEU A 262 -5.44 9.08 11.20
C LEU A 262 -5.73 9.76 9.87
N LEU A 263 -6.09 9.02 8.82
CA LEU A 263 -6.48 9.59 7.53
C LEU A 263 -7.64 10.59 7.67
N VAL A 264 -8.71 10.22 8.38
CA VAL A 264 -9.85 11.14 8.59
C VAL A 264 -9.41 12.39 9.33
N LEU A 265 -8.55 12.24 10.34
CA LEU A 265 -8.00 13.41 11.06
C LEU A 265 -7.19 14.32 10.14
N LEU A 266 -6.29 13.77 9.31
CA LEU A 266 -5.42 14.53 8.42
C LEU A 266 -6.18 15.25 7.28
N ILE A 267 -7.31 14.70 6.84
CA ILE A 267 -8.13 15.33 5.81
C ILE A 267 -8.86 16.54 6.34
N HIS A 268 -9.40 16.47 7.55
CA HIS A 268 -10.14 17.56 8.17
C HIS A 268 -9.22 18.63 8.78
N ASN A 269 -7.99 18.25 9.11
CA ASN A 269 -6.99 19.15 9.69
C ASN A 269 -5.68 19.10 8.89
N SER A 270 -5.66 19.73 7.72
CA SER A 270 -4.51 19.72 6.81
C SER A 270 -3.29 20.50 7.35
N GLU A 271 -3.45 21.26 8.43
CA GLU A 271 -2.37 22.04 9.05
C GLU A 271 -1.55 21.26 10.10
N GLN A 272 -1.65 19.94 10.09
CA GLN A 272 -0.86 19.09 10.98
C GLN A 272 0.64 19.22 10.69
N ARG A 273 1.31 20.10 11.42
CA ARG A 273 2.71 20.53 11.18
C ARG A 273 3.69 19.35 11.05
N PHE A 274 3.48 18.29 11.81
CA PHE A 274 4.35 17.12 11.76
C PHE A 274 4.24 16.41 10.40
N PHE A 275 3.03 16.03 9.98
CA PHE A 275 2.80 15.34 8.71
C PHE A 275 3.01 16.26 7.50
N ALA A 276 2.78 17.56 7.64
CA ALA A 276 3.05 18.55 6.59
C ALA A 276 4.50 19.05 6.58
N SER A 277 5.41 18.43 7.36
CA SER A 277 6.80 18.81 7.38
C SER A 277 7.49 18.51 6.03
N LYS A 278 8.36 19.43 5.58
CA LYS A 278 9.03 19.34 4.29
C LYS A 278 9.73 17.99 4.04
N PRO A 279 10.49 17.39 4.99
CA PRO A 279 11.13 16.10 4.78
C PRO A 279 10.13 14.96 4.52
N LEU A 280 9.07 14.88 5.34
CA LEU A 280 8.07 13.82 5.19
C LEU A 280 7.27 13.97 3.88
N VAL A 281 6.88 15.19 3.54
CA VAL A 281 6.19 15.49 2.27
C VAL A 281 7.08 15.14 1.09
N PHE A 282 8.36 15.48 1.13
CA PHE A 282 9.30 15.12 0.07
C PHE A 282 9.41 13.59 -0.10
N LEU A 283 9.60 12.85 1.00
CA LEU A 283 9.61 11.38 0.97
C LEU A 283 8.30 10.81 0.41
N GLY A 284 7.17 11.40 0.79
CA GLY A 284 5.86 10.98 0.27
C GLY A 284 5.70 11.20 -1.23
N LEU A 285 6.19 12.32 -1.76
CA LEU A 285 6.14 12.63 -3.18
C LEU A 285 6.98 11.66 -4.02
N ILE A 286 8.14 11.24 -3.52
CA ILE A 286 9.02 10.27 -4.19
C ILE A 286 8.78 8.83 -3.73
N SER A 287 7.79 8.58 -2.88
CA SER A 287 7.56 7.27 -2.26
C SER A 287 7.39 6.13 -3.28
N PHE A 288 6.74 6.37 -4.41
CA PHE A 288 6.52 5.35 -5.42
C PHE A 288 7.82 4.91 -6.15
N PRO A 289 8.60 5.81 -6.77
CA PRO A 289 9.89 5.40 -7.33
C PRO A 289 10.84 4.84 -6.27
N LEU A 290 10.86 5.41 -5.05
CA LEU A 290 11.69 4.93 -3.96
C LEU A 290 11.30 3.50 -3.54
N TYR A 291 9.99 3.20 -3.48
CA TYR A 291 9.49 1.86 -3.25
C TYR A 291 9.94 0.85 -4.33
N LEU A 292 9.93 1.24 -5.59
CA LEU A 292 10.34 0.36 -6.67
C LEU A 292 11.85 0.09 -6.71
N TRP A 293 12.67 1.07 -6.36
CA TRP A 293 14.13 0.94 -6.42
C TRP A 293 14.76 0.27 -5.21
N HIS A 294 14.22 0.53 -3.99
CA HIS A 294 14.92 0.12 -2.76
C HIS A 294 15.24 -1.37 -2.72
N TYR A 295 14.28 -2.21 -3.03
CA TYR A 295 14.44 -3.66 -2.87
C TYR A 295 15.26 -4.29 -4.00
N VAL A 296 15.25 -3.69 -5.19
CA VAL A 296 16.16 -4.10 -6.27
C VAL A 296 17.61 -3.88 -5.84
N ILE A 297 17.91 -2.73 -5.26
CA ILE A 297 19.23 -2.41 -4.75
C ILE A 297 19.62 -3.37 -3.62
N ILE A 298 18.77 -3.53 -2.62
CA ILE A 298 19.01 -4.42 -1.47
C ILE A 298 19.19 -5.87 -1.93
N GLY A 299 18.35 -6.35 -2.85
CA GLY A 299 18.44 -7.71 -3.38
C GLY A 299 19.79 -7.98 -4.07
N TYR A 300 20.30 -7.05 -4.87
CA TYR A 300 21.62 -7.21 -5.47
C TYR A 300 22.78 -7.08 -4.49
N VAL A 301 22.67 -6.21 -3.51
CA VAL A 301 23.65 -6.12 -2.43
C VAL A 301 23.72 -7.45 -1.67
N ASN A 302 22.58 -8.06 -1.35
CA ASN A 302 22.54 -9.38 -0.69
C ASN A 302 23.11 -10.50 -1.59
N ILE A 303 22.80 -10.49 -2.89
CA ILE A 303 23.34 -11.46 -3.85
C ILE A 303 24.86 -11.36 -3.93
N LEU A 304 25.40 -10.15 -3.89
CA LEU A 304 26.84 -9.91 -3.95
C LEU A 304 27.54 -10.10 -2.60
N ASN A 305 26.80 -10.47 -1.54
CA ASN A 305 27.31 -10.56 -0.16
C ASN A 305 28.05 -9.29 0.28
N LEU A 306 27.59 -8.11 -0.18
CA LEU A 306 28.10 -6.83 0.26
C LEU A 306 27.44 -6.51 1.60
N ASP A 307 28.23 -6.49 2.67
CA ASP A 307 27.71 -6.25 4.03
C ASP A 307 27.30 -4.78 4.17
N ILE A 308 25.99 -4.51 3.99
CA ILE A 308 25.44 -3.15 4.17
C ILE A 308 25.73 -2.63 5.60
N TYR A 309 25.84 -3.52 6.58
CA TYR A 309 26.14 -3.17 7.97
C TYR A 309 27.53 -2.56 8.14
N GLU A 310 28.56 -3.10 7.53
CA GLU A 310 29.90 -2.51 7.59
C GLU A 310 29.95 -1.11 6.94
N TYR A 311 29.30 -0.93 5.80
CA TYR A 311 29.32 0.36 5.08
C TYR A 311 28.44 1.43 5.71
N SER A 312 27.34 1.08 6.39
CA SER A 312 26.47 2.06 7.05
C SER A 312 27.14 2.72 8.26
N ILE A 313 28.03 2.02 8.96
CA ILE A 313 28.81 2.57 10.09
C ILE A 313 29.81 3.64 9.59
N TYR A 314 30.40 3.48 8.40
CA TYR A 314 31.34 4.43 7.82
C TYR A 314 30.68 5.71 7.27
N ILE A 315 29.36 5.71 7.00
CA ILE A 315 28.64 6.89 6.51
C ILE A 315 28.14 7.77 7.67
N ILE A 316 28.01 7.22 8.88
CA ILE A 316 27.48 7.91 10.06
C ILE A 316 28.60 8.35 11.02
N SER A 317 29.80 7.81 10.87
CA SER A 317 31.03 8.24 11.57
C SER A 317 31.76 9.36 10.81
#